data_27b120c256446fc6080f759087a45fc8
#
_entry.id   27b120c256446fc6080f759087a45fc8
#
_cell.length_a   1.000
_cell.length_b   1.000
_cell.length_c   1.000
_cell.angle_alpha   90.00
_cell.angle_beta   90.00
_cell.angle_gamma   90.00
#
_symmetry.space_group_name_H-M   'P 1'
#
loop_
_entity.id
_entity.type
_entity.pdbx_description
1 polymer ?
#
loop_
_entity_poly.entity_id
_entity_poly.type
_entity_poly.pdbx_seq_one_letter_code
_entity_poly.pdbx_strand_id
1 'polypeptide(L)'
;MAEKMNGLSLDFIIHPGETLKEVLEEKQMSQEELAIRTGFSPKHVSEVVNGKKGISPSFARSLEYVFGIPTSFWINLQGIYDKEMLEYKEQEEIDENEVEIVKKLKKVIEYAEEQNVMNKTK
;
A
#
# COMPACT_ATOMS: atom_id res chain seq x y z
N MET A 1 -4.29 19.18 1.51
CA MET A 1 -3.64 18.01 2.10
C MET A 1 -2.13 18.11 1.90
N ALA A 2 -1.39 17.91 2.95
CA ALA A 2 0.06 17.99 2.86
C ALA A 2 0.62 16.78 2.12
N GLU A 3 1.50 17.03 1.17
CA GLU A 3 2.20 15.96 0.48
C GLU A 3 3.28 15.39 1.38
N LYS A 4 3.56 14.11 1.23
CA LYS A 4 4.65 13.46 1.93
C LYS A 4 5.97 13.99 1.40
N MET A 5 6.93 14.17 2.29
CA MET A 5 8.25 14.70 1.93
C MET A 5 8.98 13.84 0.91
N ASN A 6 8.78 12.53 0.95
CA ASN A 6 9.38 11.59 0.02
C ASN A 6 8.58 11.40 -1.26
N GLY A 7 7.50 12.16 -1.42
CA GLY A 7 6.63 12.06 -2.58
C GLY A 7 5.77 10.81 -2.65
N LEU A 8 5.86 9.93 -1.65
CA LEU A 8 5.12 8.68 -1.63
C LEU A 8 3.68 8.94 -1.20
N SER A 9 2.72 8.62 -2.06
CA SER A 9 1.30 8.77 -1.79
C SER A 9 0.59 7.45 -2.09
N LEU A 10 -0.41 7.12 -1.29
CA LEU A 10 -1.19 5.91 -1.48
C LEU A 10 -1.79 5.84 -2.89
N ASP A 11 -2.15 6.98 -3.47
CA ASP A 11 -2.74 7.06 -4.80
C ASP A 11 -1.81 6.59 -5.92
N PHE A 12 -0.50 6.64 -5.68
CA PHE A 12 0.50 6.23 -6.66
C PHE A 12 0.98 4.80 -6.46
N ILE A 13 0.51 4.14 -5.41
CA ILE A 13 0.88 2.74 -5.14
C ILE A 13 -0.15 1.85 -5.80
N ILE A 14 0.29 1.13 -6.83
CA ILE A 14 -0.60 0.33 -7.67
C ILE A 14 -0.54 -1.14 -7.27
N HIS A 15 -1.69 -1.69 -6.88
CA HIS A 15 -1.78 -3.10 -6.55
C HIS A 15 -1.66 -3.95 -7.82
N PRO A 16 -0.93 -5.08 -7.77
CA PRO A 16 -0.79 -5.96 -8.94
C PRO A 16 -2.12 -6.43 -9.55
N GLY A 17 -3.18 -6.47 -8.74
CA GLY A 17 -4.53 -6.80 -9.20
C GLY A 17 -5.05 -5.86 -10.27
N GLU A 18 -4.62 -4.61 -10.25
CA GLU A 18 -5.01 -3.64 -11.29
C GLU A 18 -4.41 -4.01 -12.64
N THR A 19 -3.14 -4.43 -12.64
CA THR A 19 -2.49 -4.90 -13.86
C THR A 19 -3.15 -6.18 -14.36
N LEU A 20 -3.50 -7.09 -13.45
CA LEU A 20 -4.21 -8.30 -13.81
C LEU A 20 -5.56 -7.97 -14.44
N LYS A 21 -6.28 -7.02 -13.88
CA LYS A 21 -7.55 -6.57 -14.42
C LYS A 21 -7.40 -6.04 -15.84
N GLU A 22 -6.37 -5.23 -16.08
CA GLU A 22 -6.09 -4.70 -17.43
C GLU A 22 -5.78 -5.80 -18.43
N VAL A 23 -5.01 -6.80 -18.01
CA VAL A 23 -4.70 -7.95 -18.88
C VAL A 23 -5.95 -8.73 -19.22
N LEU A 24 -6.84 -8.95 -18.23
CA LEU A 24 -8.10 -9.63 -18.47
C LEU A 24 -8.96 -8.86 -19.47
N GLU A 25 -9.02 -7.55 -19.34
CA GLU A 25 -9.78 -6.70 -20.26
C GLU A 25 -9.21 -6.78 -21.68
N GLU A 26 -7.90 -6.67 -21.80
CA GLU A 26 -7.23 -6.76 -23.10
C GLU A 26 -7.45 -8.11 -23.77
N LYS A 27 -7.39 -9.18 -22.99
CA LYS A 27 -7.59 -10.54 -23.51
C LYS A 27 -9.06 -10.92 -23.63
N GLN A 28 -9.95 -10.06 -23.21
CA GLN A 28 -11.40 -10.33 -23.18
C GLN A 28 -11.71 -11.62 -22.43
N MET A 29 -11.03 -11.81 -21.31
CA MET A 29 -11.19 -12.98 -20.44
C MET A 29 -11.88 -12.59 -19.16
N SER A 30 -12.86 -13.38 -18.74
CA SER A 30 -13.55 -13.15 -17.47
C SER A 30 -12.72 -13.70 -16.31
N GLN A 31 -13.04 -13.22 -15.10
CA GLN A 31 -12.39 -13.75 -13.88
C GLN A 31 -12.73 -15.23 -13.70
N GLU A 32 -13.93 -15.64 -14.05
CA GLU A 32 -14.35 -17.03 -13.96
C GLU A 32 -13.52 -17.91 -14.89
N GLU A 33 -13.29 -17.46 -16.10
CA GLU A 33 -12.46 -18.18 -17.06
C GLU A 33 -11.03 -18.30 -16.54
N LEU A 34 -10.47 -17.22 -15.99
CA LEU A 34 -9.14 -17.24 -15.41
C LEU A 34 -9.07 -18.25 -14.25
N ALA A 35 -10.09 -18.28 -13.40
CA ALA A 35 -10.14 -19.23 -12.32
C ALA A 35 -10.07 -20.67 -12.84
N ILE A 36 -10.85 -20.96 -13.86
CA ILE A 36 -10.86 -22.30 -14.48
C ILE A 36 -9.48 -22.64 -15.04
N ARG A 37 -8.87 -21.71 -15.76
CA ARG A 37 -7.58 -21.95 -16.41
C ARG A 37 -6.41 -22.07 -15.43
N THR A 38 -6.48 -21.36 -14.31
CA THR A 38 -5.41 -21.39 -13.31
C THR A 38 -5.60 -22.47 -12.25
N GLY A 39 -6.82 -22.99 -12.12
CA GLY A 39 -7.15 -23.92 -11.05
C GLY A 39 -7.38 -23.25 -9.71
N PHE A 40 -7.34 -21.92 -9.65
CA PHE A 40 -7.66 -21.19 -8.44
C PHE A 40 -9.17 -20.92 -8.38
N SER A 41 -9.69 -20.64 -7.20
CA SER A 41 -11.11 -20.38 -7.05
C SER A 41 -11.51 -19.02 -7.64
N PRO A 42 -12.76 -18.86 -8.08
CA PRO A 42 -13.25 -17.54 -8.51
C PRO A 42 -13.12 -16.50 -7.43
N LYS A 43 -13.30 -16.89 -6.17
CA LYS A 43 -13.10 -15.98 -5.03
C LYS A 43 -11.66 -15.48 -4.94
N HIS A 44 -10.70 -16.39 -5.11
CA HIS A 44 -9.30 -16.02 -5.10
C HIS A 44 -8.98 -14.99 -6.19
N VAL A 45 -9.40 -15.26 -7.40
CA VAL A 45 -9.19 -14.36 -8.54
C VAL A 45 -9.82 -13.00 -8.25
N SER A 46 -11.05 -12.98 -7.77
CA SER A 46 -11.77 -11.75 -7.45
C SER A 46 -11.03 -10.95 -6.37
N GLU A 47 -10.53 -11.60 -5.34
CA GLU A 47 -9.80 -10.93 -4.27
C GLU A 47 -8.50 -10.32 -4.75
N VAL A 48 -7.79 -10.99 -5.65
CA VAL A 48 -6.57 -10.44 -6.25
C VAL A 48 -6.91 -9.23 -7.11
N VAL A 49 -7.88 -9.34 -7.99
CA VAL A 49 -8.29 -8.26 -8.89
C VAL A 49 -8.73 -7.02 -8.10
N ASN A 50 -9.41 -7.24 -6.98
CA ASN A 50 -9.92 -6.14 -6.15
C ASN A 50 -8.90 -5.64 -5.11
N GLY A 51 -7.68 -6.12 -5.17
CA GLY A 51 -6.62 -5.64 -4.28
C GLY A 51 -6.67 -6.16 -2.86
N LYS A 52 -7.50 -7.16 -2.59
CA LYS A 52 -7.63 -7.73 -1.25
C LYS A 52 -6.61 -8.81 -0.96
N LYS A 53 -6.00 -9.35 -2.00
CA LYS A 53 -5.02 -10.42 -1.91
C LYS A 53 -3.90 -10.17 -2.89
N GLY A 54 -2.69 -10.54 -2.51
CA GLY A 54 -1.52 -10.41 -3.38
C GLY A 54 -1.40 -11.57 -4.36
N ILE A 55 -0.48 -11.42 -5.30
CA ILE A 55 -0.15 -12.47 -6.26
C ILE A 55 0.97 -13.32 -5.66
N SER A 56 0.63 -14.55 -5.29
CA SER A 56 1.61 -15.50 -4.78
C SER A 56 2.47 -16.04 -5.93
N PRO A 57 3.65 -16.62 -5.62
CA PRO A 57 4.47 -17.24 -6.67
C PRO A 57 3.73 -18.33 -7.45
N SER A 58 2.90 -19.11 -6.80
CA SER A 58 2.14 -20.14 -7.51
C SER A 58 1.08 -19.58 -8.43
N PHE A 59 0.41 -18.51 -8.00
CA PHE A 59 -0.56 -17.83 -8.87
C PHE A 59 0.16 -17.15 -10.04
N ALA A 60 1.30 -16.50 -9.78
CA ALA A 60 2.13 -15.89 -10.82
C ALA A 60 2.53 -16.91 -11.89
N ARG A 61 2.89 -18.11 -11.46
CA ARG A 61 3.25 -19.17 -12.41
C ARG A 61 2.05 -19.60 -13.25
N SER A 62 0.88 -19.67 -12.65
CA SER A 62 -0.36 -19.96 -13.38
C SER A 62 -0.66 -18.88 -14.42
N LEU A 63 -0.41 -17.61 -14.07
CA LEU A 63 -0.63 -16.50 -14.99
C LEU A 63 0.31 -16.57 -16.19
N GLU A 64 1.53 -17.06 -15.99
CA GLU A 64 2.45 -17.28 -17.10
C GLU A 64 1.89 -18.32 -18.07
N TYR A 65 1.35 -19.42 -17.55
CA TYR A 65 0.74 -20.44 -18.39
C TYR A 65 -0.43 -19.91 -19.20
N VAL A 66 -1.24 -19.07 -18.58
CA VAL A 66 -2.46 -18.56 -19.23
C VAL A 66 -2.16 -17.44 -20.23
N PHE A 67 -1.29 -16.51 -19.87
CA PHE A 67 -1.06 -15.29 -20.65
C PHE A 67 0.27 -15.26 -21.39
N GLY A 68 1.21 -16.12 -21.03
CA GLY A 68 2.56 -16.04 -21.57
C GLY A 68 3.39 -14.93 -20.98
N ILE A 69 2.89 -14.23 -19.95
CA ILE A 69 3.62 -13.19 -19.24
C ILE A 69 4.46 -13.87 -18.18
N PRO A 70 5.79 -13.63 -18.15
CA PRO A 70 6.68 -14.38 -17.26
C PRO A 70 6.29 -14.32 -15.78
N THR A 71 6.47 -15.42 -15.09
CA THR A 71 6.25 -15.49 -13.64
C THR A 71 6.99 -14.37 -12.92
N SER A 72 8.24 -14.09 -13.34
CA SER A 72 9.06 -13.04 -12.73
C SER A 72 8.43 -11.65 -12.84
N PHE A 73 7.70 -11.38 -13.91
CA PHE A 73 7.00 -10.11 -14.05
C PHE A 73 6.00 -9.91 -12.91
N TRP A 74 5.19 -10.93 -12.65
CA TRP A 74 4.16 -10.84 -11.62
C TRP A 74 4.77 -10.79 -10.22
N ILE A 75 5.83 -11.56 -9.99
CA ILE A 75 6.55 -11.56 -8.71
C ILE A 75 7.18 -10.19 -8.46
N ASN A 76 7.83 -9.62 -9.47
CA ASN A 76 8.44 -8.30 -9.35
C ASN A 76 7.41 -7.22 -9.10
N LEU A 77 6.27 -7.30 -9.78
CA LEU A 77 5.18 -6.35 -9.60
C LEU A 77 4.65 -6.39 -8.16
N GLN A 78 4.47 -7.59 -7.63
CA GLN A 78 4.05 -7.76 -6.24
C GLN A 78 5.11 -7.22 -5.27
N GLY A 79 6.37 -7.47 -5.55
CA GLY A 79 7.48 -6.98 -4.71
C GLY A 79 7.55 -5.47 -4.66
N ILE A 80 7.34 -4.82 -5.79
CA ILE A 80 7.31 -3.35 -5.85
C ILE A 80 6.16 -2.82 -5.00
N TYR A 81 4.99 -3.42 -5.13
CA TYR A 81 3.83 -3.02 -4.33
C TYR A 81 4.10 -3.19 -2.83
N ASP A 82 4.62 -4.35 -2.45
CA ASP A 82 4.91 -4.65 -1.04
C ASP A 82 5.92 -3.65 -0.46
N LYS A 83 6.95 -3.33 -1.23
CA LYS A 83 7.96 -2.36 -0.82
C LYS A 83 7.36 -0.97 -0.64
N GLU A 84 6.59 -0.51 -1.61
CA GLU A 84 5.98 0.81 -1.55
C GLU A 84 4.97 0.93 -0.42
N MET A 85 4.18 -0.12 -0.18
CA MET A 85 3.25 -0.13 0.93
C MET A 85 3.97 -0.09 2.28
N LEU A 86 5.10 -0.80 2.39
CA LEU A 86 5.90 -0.76 3.60
C LEU A 86 6.45 0.65 3.85
N GLU A 87 7.02 1.26 2.81
CA GLU A 87 7.54 2.62 2.90
C GLU A 87 6.44 3.63 3.28
N TYR A 88 5.26 3.46 2.70
CA TYR A 88 4.12 4.32 3.00
C TYR A 88 3.73 4.19 4.49
N LYS A 89 3.63 2.97 4.99
CA LYS A 89 3.28 2.72 6.39
C LYS A 89 4.32 3.26 7.35
N GLU A 90 5.59 3.09 7.03
CA GLU A 90 6.67 3.63 7.84
C GLU A 90 6.61 5.15 7.89
N GLN A 91 6.31 5.80 6.77
CA GLN A 91 6.16 7.24 6.73
C GLN A 91 4.96 7.71 7.57
N GLU A 92 3.87 6.98 7.53
CA GLU A 92 2.69 7.26 8.36
C GLU A 92 3.02 7.20 9.84
N GLU A 93 3.77 6.20 10.27
CA GLU A 93 4.20 6.05 11.65
C GLU A 93 5.10 7.21 12.09
N ILE A 94 6.03 7.62 11.23
CA ILE A 94 6.93 8.74 11.52
C ILE A 94 6.11 10.02 11.68
N ASP A 95 5.17 10.27 10.79
CA ASP A 95 4.31 11.45 10.84
C ASP A 95 3.49 11.50 12.13
N GLU A 96 2.92 10.37 12.55
CA GLU A 96 2.17 10.27 13.79
C GLU A 96 3.04 10.53 15.01
N ASN A 97 4.23 9.97 15.02
CA ASN A 97 5.18 10.18 16.13
C ASN A 97 5.63 11.64 16.20
N GLU A 98 5.86 12.29 15.08
CA GLU A 98 6.20 13.71 15.04
C GLU A 98 5.10 14.58 15.60
N VAL A 99 3.85 14.28 15.28
CA VAL A 99 2.70 15.01 15.80
C VAL A 99 2.60 14.85 17.33
N GLU A 100 2.81 13.66 17.84
CA GLU A 100 2.81 13.39 19.27
C GLU A 100 3.88 14.18 19.99
N ILE A 101 5.10 14.19 19.44
CA ILE A 101 6.23 14.93 20.00
C ILE A 101 5.91 16.42 20.05
N VAL A 102 5.36 16.98 18.98
CA VAL A 102 4.99 18.39 18.93
C VAL A 102 3.94 18.71 20.00
N LYS A 103 2.95 17.86 20.19
CA LYS A 103 1.93 18.06 21.21
C LYS A 103 2.52 18.07 22.61
N LYS A 104 3.46 17.16 22.88
CA LYS A 104 4.16 17.09 24.18
C LYS A 104 4.98 18.33 24.42
N LEU A 105 5.72 18.79 23.40
CA LEU A 105 6.52 20.01 23.51
C LEU A 105 5.65 21.23 23.77
N LYS A 106 4.51 21.31 23.12
CA LYS A 106 3.56 22.40 23.33
C LYS A 106 3.12 22.50 24.80
N LYS A 107 2.80 21.38 25.39
CA LYS A 107 2.41 21.33 26.79
C LYS A 107 3.52 21.79 27.73
N VAL A 108 4.75 21.39 27.42
CA VAL A 108 5.92 21.79 28.21
C VAL A 108 6.13 23.30 28.12
N ILE A 109 6.02 23.85 26.91
CA ILE A 109 6.17 25.29 26.68
C ILE A 109 5.09 26.06 27.42
N GLU A 110 3.84 25.64 27.36
CA GLU A 110 2.73 26.27 28.07
C GLU A 110 2.96 26.28 29.59
N TYR A 111 3.41 25.17 30.12
CA TYR A 111 3.73 25.09 31.53
C TYR A 111 4.85 26.06 31.92
N ALA A 112 5.90 26.10 31.11
CA ALA A 112 7.01 27.01 31.36
C ALA A 112 6.59 28.48 31.29
N GLU A 113 5.73 28.83 30.37
CA GLU A 113 5.19 30.19 30.26
C GLU A 113 4.34 30.55 31.49
N GLU A 114 3.51 29.66 31.98
CA GLU A 114 2.72 29.86 33.16
C GLU A 114 3.61 30.11 34.39
N GLN A 115 4.65 29.30 34.54
CA GLN A 115 5.59 29.48 35.65
C GLN A 115 6.32 30.81 35.56
N ASN A 116 6.72 31.19 34.37
CA ASN A 116 7.41 32.44 34.14
C ASN A 116 6.50 33.65 34.47
N VAL A 117 5.24 33.60 34.07
CA VAL A 117 4.28 34.66 34.41
C VAL A 117 4.07 34.74 35.91
N MET A 118 3.93 33.62 36.59
CA MET A 118 3.80 33.61 38.03
C MET A 118 4.99 34.21 38.75
N ASN A 119 6.19 33.96 38.25
CA ASN A 119 7.40 34.53 38.79
C ASN A 119 7.47 36.04 38.58
N LYS A 120 6.96 36.54 37.46
CA LYS A 120 6.97 37.97 37.13
C LYS A 120 6.01 38.76 37.99
N THR A 121 4.96 38.13 38.49
CA THR A 121 3.96 38.81 39.31
C THR A 121 4.36 38.99 40.75
N LYS A 122 5.46 38.45 41.17
CA LYS A 122 6.04 38.68 42.49
C LYS A 122 6.73 40.06 42.58
#